data_539911fbab4106677479d1836554c0dd
#
_entry.id   539911fbab4106677479d1836554c0dd
#
_cell.length_a   1.000
_cell.length_b   1.000
_cell.length_c   1.000
_cell.angle_alpha   90.00
_cell.angle_beta   90.00
_cell.angle_gamma   90.00
#
_symmetry.space_group_name_H-M   'P 1'
#
loop_
_entity.id
_entity.type
_entity.pdbx_description
1 polymer ?
#
loop_
_entity_poly.entity_id
_entity_poly.type
_entity_poly.pdbx_seq_one_letter_code
_entity_poly.pdbx_strand_id
1 'polypeptide(L)'
;FIELIYLIYLMGGAILQLVSYGKQSEYLINNPCVSYFKYVHKKHTNFSIDSISNIFEDNLDFGKKAICKIGRYGDLISKMLLEISLPKLKMINGNGGWTNELGRTIINKVEFLIGGEVIDIIDGDWLDIYSEFFLDKNKKEGYHQMIKKSNIINGYTFNDKMTLYIPLHFWFCQHFGNSLPLISLQYHDVSVAVYLKDFKDCYFIDEPNMKVNQTSIIDGRIYCDYVFLDTKERKQFAEKEHKYLILQHQKNEKNIIRYGNNSKIINLEFNHPTKSIFWTLQNREAQKLNLWGNYGLNPQRMSTKKSIEPLLSAELKINGQERFSERKAEYFRLVQPYN
;
A
#
# COMPACT_ATOMS: atom_id res chain seq x y z
N PHE A 1 50.62 -11.63 -41.19
CA PHE A 1 49.36 -12.33 -41.58
C PHE A 1 49.38 -13.81 -41.14
N ILE A 2 50.51 -14.51 -41.32
CA ILE A 2 50.67 -15.90 -40.88
C ILE A 2 50.74 -16.04 -39.36
N GLU A 3 51.41 -15.13 -38.67
CA GLU A 3 51.42 -15.11 -37.17
C GLU A 3 50.02 -14.85 -36.59
N LEU A 4 49.21 -14.00 -37.23
CA LEU A 4 47.84 -13.73 -36.76
C LEU A 4 46.95 -14.97 -36.96
N ILE A 5 47.13 -15.71 -38.03
CA ILE A 5 46.41 -16.96 -38.32
C ILE A 5 46.85 -18.06 -37.32
N TYR A 6 48.12 -18.15 -36.97
CA TYR A 6 48.62 -19.11 -35.99
C TYR A 6 48.11 -18.82 -34.58
N LEU A 7 47.99 -17.52 -34.21
CA LEU A 7 47.38 -17.11 -32.96
C LEU A 7 45.90 -17.49 -32.90
N ILE A 8 45.18 -17.35 -34.00
CA ILE A 8 43.76 -17.72 -34.09
C ILE A 8 43.53 -19.23 -33.93
N TYR A 9 44.44 -20.08 -34.41
CA TYR A 9 44.36 -21.53 -34.28
C TYR A 9 44.63 -22.05 -32.85
N LEU A 10 45.35 -21.28 -32.01
CA LEU A 10 45.65 -21.64 -30.62
C LEU A 10 44.70 -21.01 -29.62
N MET A 11 43.84 -20.10 -30.07
CA MET A 11 42.92 -19.37 -29.15
C MET A 11 41.62 -20.11 -29.09
N GLY A 12 41.23 -20.52 -27.89
CA GLY A 12 39.87 -21.02 -27.62
C GLY A 12 38.81 -19.98 -27.99
N GLY A 13 37.62 -20.39 -28.36
CA GLY A 13 36.51 -19.53 -28.83
C GLY A 13 36.25 -18.30 -27.97
N ALA A 14 36.51 -18.38 -26.67
CA ALA A 14 36.36 -17.28 -25.73
C ALA A 14 37.33 -16.11 -25.98
N ILE A 15 38.61 -16.41 -26.34
CA ILE A 15 39.59 -15.39 -26.65
C ILE A 15 39.29 -14.73 -27.99
N LEU A 16 38.81 -15.52 -28.96
CA LEU A 16 38.38 -15.03 -30.24
C LEU A 16 37.20 -14.07 -30.13
N GLN A 17 36.27 -14.34 -29.23
CA GLN A 17 35.14 -13.45 -28.88
C GLN A 17 35.61 -12.14 -28.22
N LEU A 18 36.64 -12.20 -27.40
CA LEU A 18 37.22 -11.04 -26.74
C LEU A 18 37.90 -10.08 -27.72
N VAL A 19 38.52 -10.59 -28.77
CA VAL A 19 39.27 -9.81 -29.79
C VAL A 19 38.35 -9.31 -30.91
N SER A 20 37.28 -10.05 -31.22
CA SER A 20 36.34 -9.69 -32.28
C SER A 20 35.27 -8.73 -31.78
N TYR A 21 35.42 -7.46 -32.08
CA TYR A 21 34.35 -6.47 -31.81
C TYR A 21 34.19 -5.51 -32.98
N GLY A 22 32.96 -5.10 -33.22
CA GLY A 22 32.59 -4.16 -34.28
C GLY A 22 32.14 -2.81 -33.71
N LYS A 23 31.75 -1.88 -34.55
CA LYS A 23 31.31 -0.52 -34.19
C LYS A 23 30.21 -0.50 -33.10
N GLN A 24 29.27 -1.44 -33.12
CA GLN A 24 28.23 -1.54 -32.09
C GLN A 24 28.79 -2.03 -30.75
N SER A 25 29.71 -2.98 -30.78
CA SER A 25 30.39 -3.44 -29.56
C SER A 25 31.24 -2.34 -28.94
N GLU A 26 31.95 -1.57 -29.78
CA GLU A 26 32.71 -0.41 -29.33
C GLU A 26 31.85 0.62 -28.63
N TYR A 27 30.66 0.91 -29.12
CA TYR A 27 29.71 1.80 -28.46
C TYR A 27 29.31 1.32 -27.05
N LEU A 28 29.15 0.00 -26.85
CA LEU A 28 28.73 -0.59 -25.59
C LEU A 28 29.86 -0.74 -24.56
N ILE A 29 31.11 -0.94 -25.01
CA ILE A 29 32.25 -1.27 -24.13
C ILE A 29 33.29 -0.16 -24.05
N ASN A 30 33.16 0.91 -24.80
CA ASN A 30 34.09 2.04 -24.76
C ASN A 30 33.89 2.85 -23.46
N ASN A 31 35.01 3.26 -22.83
CA ASN A 31 35.01 3.97 -21.54
C ASN A 31 34.21 3.28 -20.45
N PRO A 32 34.49 2.04 -20.07
CA PRO A 32 33.72 1.28 -19.12
C PRO A 32 33.79 1.88 -17.73
N CYS A 33 32.62 2.01 -17.07
CA CYS A 33 32.47 2.50 -15.69
C CYS A 33 32.55 1.38 -14.66
N VAL A 34 32.31 0.12 -15.06
CA VAL A 34 32.21 -1.03 -14.16
C VAL A 34 32.92 -2.24 -14.73
N SER A 35 33.36 -3.15 -13.86
CA SER A 35 33.81 -4.49 -14.22
C SER A 35 32.86 -5.52 -13.61
N TYR A 36 32.43 -6.51 -14.40
CA TYR A 36 31.60 -7.60 -13.89
C TYR A 36 32.31 -8.54 -12.92
N PHE A 37 33.64 -8.53 -12.91
CA PHE A 37 34.45 -9.44 -12.11
C PHE A 37 35.03 -8.79 -10.85
N LYS A 38 34.62 -7.55 -10.56
CA LYS A 38 35.00 -6.83 -9.35
C LYS A 38 33.76 -6.27 -8.67
N TYR A 39 33.43 -6.83 -7.53
CA TYR A 39 32.41 -6.24 -6.67
C TYR A 39 32.94 -4.92 -6.08
N VAL A 40 32.26 -3.83 -6.39
CA VAL A 40 32.59 -2.51 -5.85
C VAL A 40 31.63 -2.20 -4.72
N HIS A 41 32.12 -2.25 -3.49
CA HIS A 41 31.34 -1.81 -2.34
C HIS A 41 31.31 -0.27 -2.29
N LYS A 42 30.11 0.31 -2.34
CA LYS A 42 29.93 1.76 -2.17
C LYS A 42 30.02 2.09 -0.70
N LYS A 43 30.96 2.99 -0.33
CA LYS A 43 31.05 3.52 1.02
C LYS A 43 29.83 4.37 1.32
N HIS A 44 29.20 4.16 2.47
CA HIS A 44 28.05 4.93 2.94
C HIS A 44 28.29 5.44 4.36
N THR A 45 27.51 6.41 4.81
CA THR A 45 27.51 6.88 6.19
C THR A 45 27.03 5.78 7.13
N ASN A 46 27.48 5.79 8.37
CA ASN A 46 27.04 4.83 9.37
C ASN A 46 25.63 5.22 9.87
N PHE A 47 24.75 4.22 10.00
CA PHE A 47 23.40 4.40 10.51
C PHE A 47 22.93 3.13 11.24
N SER A 48 21.91 3.27 12.07
CA SER A 48 21.19 2.13 12.65
C SER A 48 19.69 2.35 12.54
N ILE A 49 18.92 1.27 12.61
CA ILE A 49 17.45 1.32 12.56
C ILE A 49 16.92 0.53 13.75
N ASP A 50 15.94 1.12 14.46
CA ASP A 50 15.24 0.48 15.55
C ASP A 50 13.72 0.71 15.42
N SER A 51 12.93 -0.29 15.78
CA SER A 51 11.48 -0.24 15.70
C SER A 51 10.89 0.05 17.07
N ILE A 52 10.35 1.25 17.25
CA ILE A 52 9.87 1.72 18.56
C ILE A 52 8.36 1.96 18.48
N SER A 53 7.65 1.48 19.52
CA SER A 53 6.20 1.66 19.64
C SER A 53 5.82 3.04 20.19
N ASN A 54 4.80 3.63 19.56
CA ASN A 54 4.13 4.84 20.02
C ASN A 54 2.71 4.50 20.45
N ILE A 55 2.27 5.03 21.58
CA ILE A 55 0.98 4.74 22.20
C ILE A 55 0.00 5.83 21.80
N PHE A 56 -1.27 5.46 21.61
CA PHE A 56 -2.33 6.43 21.38
C PHE A 56 -2.61 7.26 22.64
N GLU A 57 -2.89 8.55 22.46
CA GLU A 57 -3.30 9.45 23.54
C GLU A 57 -4.72 9.12 24.02
N ASP A 58 -5.57 8.72 23.08
CA ASP A 58 -6.95 8.31 23.31
C ASP A 58 -7.11 6.80 23.21
N ASN A 59 -8.19 6.27 23.78
CA ASN A 59 -8.52 4.85 23.63
C ASN A 59 -8.93 4.55 22.19
N LEU A 60 -8.13 3.73 21.50
CA LEU A 60 -8.43 3.24 20.16
C LEU A 60 -9.57 2.24 20.24
N ASP A 61 -10.74 2.56 19.66
CA ASP A 61 -11.91 1.70 19.68
C ASP A 61 -12.76 1.87 18.41
N PHE A 62 -13.65 0.92 18.16
CA PHE A 62 -14.55 0.94 17.01
C PHE A 62 -15.40 2.22 16.95
N GLY A 63 -15.55 2.76 15.73
CA GLY A 63 -16.33 3.98 15.48
C GLY A 63 -15.72 5.26 16.03
N LYS A 64 -14.50 5.20 16.57
CA LYS A 64 -13.83 6.35 17.18
C LYS A 64 -12.61 6.80 16.39
N LYS A 65 -12.22 8.04 16.65
CA LYS A 65 -10.93 8.63 16.29
C LYS A 65 -9.98 8.45 17.49
N ALA A 66 -8.75 8.05 17.21
CA ALA A 66 -7.67 8.08 18.19
C ALA A 66 -6.43 8.74 17.57
N ILE A 67 -5.72 9.54 18.36
CA ILE A 67 -4.52 10.25 17.91
C ILE A 67 -3.30 9.60 18.59
N CYS A 68 -2.29 9.34 17.77
CA CYS A 68 -0.99 8.89 18.21
C CYS A 68 0.05 9.96 17.89
N LYS A 69 0.62 10.58 18.90
CA LYS A 69 1.74 11.48 18.75
C LYS A 69 3.01 10.68 18.58
N ILE A 70 3.74 10.97 17.50
CA ILE A 70 4.97 10.26 17.18
C ILE A 70 6.14 10.83 17.97
N GLY A 71 6.75 10.01 18.81
CA GLY A 71 7.89 10.40 19.64
C GLY A 71 9.14 10.67 18.79
N ARG A 72 10.01 11.54 19.29
CA ARG A 72 11.26 11.91 18.61
C ARG A 72 12.41 11.04 19.13
N TYR A 73 12.29 9.74 18.96
CA TYR A 73 13.29 8.80 19.47
C TYR A 73 14.50 8.70 18.56
N GLY A 74 14.35 8.97 17.25
CA GLY A 74 15.44 8.93 16.28
C GLY A 74 15.44 10.16 15.36
N ASP A 75 16.37 10.18 14.40
CA ASP A 75 16.59 11.31 13.49
C ASP A 75 15.61 11.32 12.33
N LEU A 76 15.32 10.12 11.76
CA LEU A 76 14.36 9.95 10.66
C LEU A 76 13.38 8.84 10.99
N ILE A 77 12.24 8.80 10.27
CA ILE A 77 11.29 7.68 10.25
C ILE A 77 11.21 7.11 8.83
N SER A 78 11.36 5.80 8.70
CA SER A 78 11.33 5.11 7.41
C SER A 78 10.11 4.23 7.18
N LYS A 79 9.44 3.75 8.24
CA LYS A 79 8.24 2.90 8.15
C LYS A 79 7.31 3.15 9.31
N MET A 80 6.04 2.86 9.08
CA MET A 80 5.00 2.85 10.12
C MET A 80 4.13 1.60 10.00
N LEU A 81 3.84 0.99 11.14
CA LEU A 81 3.00 -0.20 11.27
C LEU A 81 2.00 0.02 12.39
N LEU A 82 0.72 -0.08 12.07
CA LEU A 82 -0.35 -0.05 13.06
C LEU A 82 -0.63 -1.48 13.54
N GLU A 83 -0.45 -1.72 14.83
CA GLU A 83 -0.80 -2.95 15.51
C GLU A 83 -2.14 -2.77 16.25
N ILE A 84 -3.07 -3.70 16.06
CA ILE A 84 -4.36 -3.72 16.75
C ILE A 84 -4.60 -5.11 17.32
N SER A 85 -4.80 -5.22 18.61
CA SER A 85 -5.16 -6.47 19.30
C SER A 85 -6.65 -6.55 19.52
N LEU A 86 -7.29 -7.55 18.92
CA LEU A 86 -8.72 -7.79 18.98
C LEU A 86 -9.06 -8.94 19.92
N PRO A 87 -10.14 -8.85 20.68
CA PRO A 87 -10.62 -9.93 21.52
C PRO A 87 -11.27 -11.03 20.68
N LYS A 88 -11.57 -12.15 21.34
CA LYS A 88 -12.42 -13.18 20.77
C LYS A 88 -13.82 -12.63 20.52
N LEU A 89 -14.34 -12.85 19.31
CA LEU A 89 -15.72 -12.47 18.97
C LEU A 89 -16.70 -13.45 19.65
N LYS A 90 -17.61 -12.91 20.46
CA LYS A 90 -18.62 -13.71 21.16
C LYS A 90 -19.93 -13.68 20.41
N MET A 91 -20.27 -14.80 19.77
CA MET A 91 -21.57 -15.01 19.14
C MET A 91 -22.59 -15.42 20.20
N ILE A 92 -23.79 -14.86 20.16
CA ILE A 92 -24.88 -15.25 21.05
C ILE A 92 -25.59 -16.48 20.48
N ASN A 93 -25.88 -16.46 19.19
CA ASN A 93 -26.53 -17.55 18.46
C ASN A 93 -25.92 -17.66 17.05
N GLY A 94 -25.79 -18.88 16.52
CA GLY A 94 -25.43 -19.16 15.14
C GLY A 94 -23.95 -19.02 14.80
N ASN A 95 -23.63 -19.02 13.50
CA ASN A 95 -22.27 -18.94 12.97
C ASN A 95 -21.98 -17.55 12.40
N GLY A 96 -20.84 -17.05 12.72
CA GLY A 96 -20.35 -15.77 12.22
C GLY A 96 -18.90 -15.56 12.63
N GLY A 97 -18.33 -14.42 12.29
CA GLY A 97 -16.95 -14.13 12.61
C GLY A 97 -16.51 -12.75 12.16
N TRP A 98 -15.27 -12.43 12.42
CA TRP A 98 -14.67 -11.21 11.87
C TRP A 98 -14.70 -11.25 10.33
N THR A 99 -14.89 -10.11 9.70
CA THR A 99 -14.89 -10.03 8.23
C THR A 99 -13.52 -10.38 7.66
N ASN A 100 -13.51 -10.85 6.41
CA ASN A 100 -12.25 -11.11 5.71
C ASN A 100 -11.47 -9.81 5.48
N GLU A 101 -10.14 -9.90 5.43
CA GLU A 101 -9.26 -8.75 5.27
C GLU A 101 -9.49 -7.68 6.36
N LEU A 102 -9.66 -8.14 7.59
CA LEU A 102 -10.07 -7.28 8.69
C LEU A 102 -9.11 -6.10 8.91
N GLY A 103 -7.80 -6.31 8.71
CA GLY A 103 -6.81 -5.26 8.88
C GLY A 103 -7.06 -4.02 8.03
N ARG A 104 -7.48 -4.18 6.77
CA ARG A 104 -7.87 -3.03 5.95
C ARG A 104 -9.31 -2.58 6.19
N THR A 105 -10.19 -3.53 6.47
CA THR A 105 -11.63 -3.25 6.63
C THR A 105 -11.91 -2.42 7.86
N ILE A 106 -11.21 -2.66 8.98
CA ILE A 106 -11.39 -1.92 10.23
C ILE A 106 -11.04 -0.42 10.07
N ILE A 107 -10.18 -0.08 9.12
CA ILE A 107 -9.77 1.30 8.88
C ILE A 107 -10.83 2.03 8.06
N ASN A 108 -11.34 3.12 8.61
CA ASN A 108 -12.13 4.09 7.87
C ASN A 108 -11.18 5.04 7.13
N LYS A 109 -10.31 5.73 7.86
CA LYS A 109 -9.19 6.53 7.31
C LYS A 109 -8.08 6.68 8.34
N VAL A 110 -6.88 6.94 7.85
CA VAL A 110 -5.72 7.33 8.65
C VAL A 110 -5.18 8.63 8.09
N GLU A 111 -5.09 9.64 8.91
CA GLU A 111 -4.56 10.96 8.58
C GLU A 111 -3.14 11.08 9.14
N PHE A 112 -2.22 11.53 8.32
CA PHE A 112 -0.87 11.89 8.73
C PHE A 112 -0.77 13.40 8.86
N LEU A 113 -0.37 13.88 10.05
CA LEU A 113 -0.36 15.30 10.37
C LEU A 113 1.04 15.78 10.74
N ILE A 114 1.40 16.97 10.27
CA ILE A 114 2.60 17.72 10.68
C ILE A 114 2.16 19.10 11.14
N GLY A 115 2.49 19.47 12.39
CA GLY A 115 2.11 20.76 12.95
C GLY A 115 0.59 20.98 13.05
N GLY A 116 -0.19 19.90 13.10
CA GLY A 116 -1.66 19.95 13.11
C GLY A 116 -2.33 19.98 11.73
N GLU A 117 -1.56 20.18 10.66
CA GLU A 117 -2.08 20.16 9.29
C GLU A 117 -2.06 18.72 8.73
N VAL A 118 -3.13 18.35 8.04
CA VAL A 118 -3.24 17.04 7.39
C VAL A 118 -2.45 17.05 6.08
N ILE A 119 -1.40 16.24 6.02
CA ILE A 119 -0.52 16.16 4.85
C ILE A 119 -0.98 15.07 3.89
N ASP A 120 -1.41 13.91 4.41
CA ASP A 120 -1.86 12.79 3.58
C ASP A 120 -2.94 11.99 4.30
N ILE A 121 -3.83 11.36 3.52
CA ILE A 121 -4.93 10.55 4.01
C ILE A 121 -4.94 9.22 3.26
N ILE A 122 -4.89 8.12 3.99
CA ILE A 122 -5.06 6.78 3.44
C ILE A 122 -6.29 6.12 4.06
N ASP A 123 -6.96 5.25 3.31
CA ASP A 123 -8.12 4.51 3.78
C ASP A 123 -8.00 3.00 3.49
N GLY A 124 -8.97 2.21 3.96
CA GLY A 124 -8.97 0.77 3.76
C GLY A 124 -9.06 0.37 2.27
N ASP A 125 -9.73 1.18 1.44
CA ASP A 125 -9.84 0.91 0.00
C ASP A 125 -8.47 1.14 -0.69
N TRP A 126 -7.72 2.17 -0.25
CA TRP A 126 -6.36 2.40 -0.72
C TRP A 126 -5.39 1.28 -0.34
N LEU A 127 -5.49 0.77 0.89
CA LEU A 127 -4.65 -0.36 1.33
C LEU A 127 -4.87 -1.61 0.48
N ASP A 128 -6.10 -1.84 0.02
CA ASP A 128 -6.40 -2.94 -0.90
C ASP A 128 -5.78 -2.71 -2.28
N ILE A 129 -5.99 -1.53 -2.87
CA ILE A 129 -5.38 -1.12 -4.15
C ILE A 129 -3.86 -1.25 -4.06
N TYR A 130 -3.25 -0.75 -2.99
CA TYR A 130 -1.80 -0.83 -2.80
C TYR A 130 -1.30 -2.27 -2.77
N SER A 131 -2.01 -3.16 -2.07
CA SER A 131 -1.62 -4.57 -1.98
C SER A 131 -1.69 -5.30 -3.31
N GLU A 132 -2.61 -4.91 -4.19
CA GLU A 132 -2.79 -5.55 -5.49
C GLU A 132 -1.80 -5.04 -6.56
N PHE A 133 -1.48 -3.75 -6.57
CA PHE A 133 -0.69 -3.12 -7.64
C PHE A 133 0.78 -2.87 -7.28
N PHE A 134 1.09 -2.59 -6.02
CA PHE A 134 2.42 -2.12 -5.63
C PHE A 134 3.19 -3.10 -4.74
N LEU A 135 2.51 -4.10 -4.18
CA LEU A 135 3.17 -5.06 -3.31
C LEU A 135 3.85 -6.16 -4.12
N ASP A 136 5.12 -6.40 -3.82
CA ASP A 136 5.89 -7.50 -4.41
C ASP A 136 5.18 -8.85 -4.14
N LYS A 137 5.08 -9.67 -5.19
CA LYS A 137 4.45 -10.99 -5.14
C LYS A 137 4.96 -11.85 -3.98
N ASN A 138 6.26 -11.79 -3.70
CA ASN A 138 6.89 -12.57 -2.63
C ASN A 138 6.48 -12.08 -1.22
N LYS A 139 6.01 -10.84 -1.07
CA LYS A 139 5.54 -10.27 0.18
C LYS A 139 4.03 -10.37 0.37
N LYS A 140 3.30 -10.69 -0.69
CA LYS A 140 1.83 -10.65 -0.72
C LYS A 140 1.22 -11.66 0.27
N GLU A 141 1.76 -12.87 0.34
CA GLU A 141 1.29 -13.89 1.28
C GLU A 141 1.47 -13.48 2.74
N GLY A 142 2.64 -12.97 3.10
CA GLY A 142 2.89 -12.46 4.45
C GLY A 142 1.97 -11.29 4.80
N TYR A 143 1.76 -10.36 3.87
CA TYR A 143 0.82 -9.26 4.05
C TYR A 143 -0.61 -9.75 4.28
N HIS A 144 -1.07 -10.74 3.51
CA HIS A 144 -2.40 -11.34 3.70
C HIS A 144 -2.57 -11.93 5.11
N GLN A 145 -1.55 -12.60 5.63
CA GLN A 145 -1.58 -13.11 7.00
C GLN A 145 -1.63 -11.99 8.04
N MET A 146 -0.90 -10.90 7.84
CA MET A 146 -0.88 -9.72 8.71
C MET A 146 -2.27 -9.07 8.82
N ILE A 147 -2.98 -8.89 7.70
CA ILE A 147 -4.32 -8.27 7.65
C ILE A 147 -5.46 -9.27 7.80
N LYS A 148 -5.16 -10.56 7.99
CA LYS A 148 -6.14 -11.66 8.08
C LYS A 148 -7.00 -11.78 6.82
N LYS A 149 -6.35 -11.76 5.65
CA LYS A 149 -6.97 -12.12 4.36
C LYS A 149 -6.94 -13.63 4.22
N SER A 150 -8.13 -14.23 4.08
CA SER A 150 -8.28 -15.65 3.81
C SER A 150 -8.68 -15.88 2.36
N ASN A 151 -8.04 -16.86 1.71
CA ASN A 151 -8.42 -17.31 0.38
C ASN A 151 -9.65 -18.22 0.40
N ILE A 152 -10.15 -18.58 1.59
CA ILE A 152 -11.31 -19.44 1.75
C ILE A 152 -12.56 -18.60 1.50
N ILE A 153 -13.21 -18.82 0.38
CA ILE A 153 -14.46 -18.18 -0.06
C ILE A 153 -15.60 -18.42 0.96
N ASN A 154 -15.48 -19.45 1.77
CA ASN A 154 -16.53 -19.93 2.69
C ASN A 154 -16.55 -19.22 4.06
N GLY A 155 -16.04 -18.01 4.15
CA GLY A 155 -16.36 -17.14 5.28
C GLY A 155 -15.98 -17.61 6.69
N TYR A 156 -15.20 -18.66 6.85
CA TYR A 156 -14.66 -19.05 8.14
C TYR A 156 -13.60 -18.06 8.55
N THR A 157 -14.04 -17.11 9.25
CA THR A 157 -13.25 -16.06 9.82
C THR A 157 -12.89 -16.44 11.23
N PHE A 158 -11.78 -15.94 11.60
CA PHE A 158 -11.22 -16.15 12.91
C PHE A 158 -12.16 -15.55 13.95
N ASN A 159 -12.63 -16.36 14.90
CA ASN A 159 -13.40 -15.88 16.05
C ASN A 159 -12.52 -15.66 17.27
N ASP A 160 -11.30 -16.19 17.26
CA ASP A 160 -10.39 -16.12 18.39
C ASP A 160 -9.71 -14.76 18.53
N LYS A 161 -9.09 -14.55 19.69
CA LYS A 161 -8.22 -13.39 19.91
C LYS A 161 -7.14 -13.33 18.83
N MET A 162 -6.96 -12.16 18.22
CA MET A 162 -5.99 -11.98 17.15
C MET A 162 -5.32 -10.61 17.23
N THR A 163 -4.13 -10.53 16.63
CA THR A 163 -3.44 -9.27 16.40
C THR A 163 -3.36 -9.01 14.90
N LEU A 164 -3.69 -7.80 14.51
CA LEU A 164 -3.58 -7.28 13.16
C LEU A 164 -2.31 -6.44 13.06
N TYR A 165 -1.61 -6.58 11.95
CA TYR A 165 -0.45 -5.77 11.62
C TYR A 165 -0.71 -5.08 10.29
N ILE A 166 -0.87 -3.76 10.32
CA ILE A 166 -1.34 -2.96 9.18
C ILE A 166 -0.25 -1.96 8.81
N PRO A 167 0.53 -2.21 7.74
CA PRO A 167 1.51 -1.25 7.25
C PRO A 167 0.81 0.01 6.74
N LEU A 168 1.29 1.18 7.16
CA LEU A 168 0.81 2.47 6.70
C LEU A 168 1.70 2.96 5.57
N HIS A 169 1.17 2.95 4.34
CA HIS A 169 1.94 3.22 3.13
C HIS A 169 1.96 4.70 2.74
N PHE A 170 2.42 5.57 3.67
CA PHE A 170 2.71 6.96 3.35
C PHE A 170 3.94 7.09 2.45
N TRP A 171 4.15 8.27 1.83
CA TRP A 171 5.24 8.50 0.87
C TRP A 171 6.63 8.16 1.43
N PHE A 172 6.88 8.47 2.70
CA PHE A 172 8.17 8.20 3.35
C PHE A 172 8.38 6.73 3.71
N CYS A 173 7.32 5.92 3.68
CA CYS A 173 7.40 4.47 3.93
C CYS A 173 7.78 3.66 2.70
N GLN A 174 7.83 4.27 1.51
CA GLN A 174 8.06 3.56 0.25
C GLN A 174 9.54 3.30 -0.02
N HIS A 175 10.41 4.24 0.31
CA HIS A 175 11.85 4.15 0.06
C HIS A 175 12.64 4.85 1.16
N PHE A 176 13.79 4.29 1.56
CA PHE A 176 14.64 4.87 2.61
C PHE A 176 15.10 6.30 2.31
N GLY A 177 15.34 6.65 1.03
CA GLY A 177 15.70 8.00 0.62
C GLY A 177 14.60 9.05 0.84
N ASN A 178 13.37 8.62 1.08
CA ASN A 178 12.24 9.51 1.36
C ASN A 178 11.87 9.54 2.86
N SER A 179 12.72 8.95 3.72
CA SER A 179 12.48 8.91 5.16
C SER A 179 12.18 10.30 5.71
N LEU A 180 11.19 10.40 6.60
CA LEU A 180 10.74 11.65 7.19
C LEU A 180 11.77 12.19 8.17
N PRO A 181 12.37 13.38 7.96
CA PRO A 181 13.41 13.93 8.82
C PRO A 181 12.81 14.58 10.08
N LEU A 182 12.65 13.82 11.16
CA LEU A 182 12.16 14.34 12.44
C LEU A 182 13.07 15.43 13.01
N ILE A 183 14.38 15.28 12.78
CA ILE A 183 15.36 16.27 13.25
C ILE A 183 15.18 17.64 12.62
N SER A 184 14.67 17.72 11.39
CA SER A 184 14.37 18.98 10.70
C SER A 184 13.00 19.57 11.11
N LEU A 185 12.13 18.75 11.67
CA LEU A 185 10.77 19.12 12.10
C LEU A 185 10.69 19.52 13.58
N GLN A 186 11.74 20.13 14.15
CA GLN A 186 11.86 20.37 15.59
C GLN A 186 10.69 21.15 16.21
N TYR A 187 10.09 22.05 15.44
CA TYR A 187 9.00 22.92 15.91
C TYR A 187 7.60 22.44 15.52
N HIS A 188 7.49 21.32 14.81
CA HIS A 188 6.22 20.78 14.33
C HIS A 188 6.01 19.37 14.86
N ASP A 189 4.99 19.18 15.67
CA ASP A 189 4.62 17.84 16.12
C ASP A 189 4.15 16.99 14.94
N VAL A 190 4.60 15.73 14.93
CA VAL A 190 4.16 14.73 13.97
C VAL A 190 3.16 13.84 14.68
N SER A 191 2.01 13.62 14.08
CA SER A 191 0.96 12.76 14.64
C SER A 191 0.23 11.97 13.57
N VAL A 192 -0.38 10.88 13.98
CA VAL A 192 -1.21 10.02 13.14
C VAL A 192 -2.58 9.92 13.80
N ALA A 193 -3.62 10.31 13.09
CA ALA A 193 -5.00 10.15 13.54
C ALA A 193 -5.65 8.96 12.84
N VAL A 194 -6.02 7.95 13.60
CA VAL A 194 -6.66 6.73 13.11
C VAL A 194 -8.16 6.80 13.40
N TYR A 195 -8.95 6.65 12.35
CA TYR A 195 -10.40 6.54 12.43
C TYR A 195 -10.80 5.12 12.10
N LEU A 196 -11.45 4.44 13.02
CA LEU A 196 -11.91 3.09 12.82
C LEU A 196 -13.38 3.07 12.39
N LYS A 197 -13.77 2.03 11.64
CA LYS A 197 -15.18 1.78 11.31
C LYS A 197 -15.94 1.30 12.51
N ASP A 198 -17.26 1.40 12.45
CA ASP A 198 -18.16 0.86 13.46
C ASP A 198 -17.98 -0.64 13.61
N PHE A 199 -18.17 -1.14 14.83
CA PHE A 199 -18.08 -2.56 15.11
C PHE A 199 -18.95 -3.42 14.20
N LYS A 200 -20.17 -2.96 13.87
CA LYS A 200 -21.12 -3.65 12.97
C LYS A 200 -20.57 -3.90 11.56
N ASP A 201 -19.60 -3.09 11.10
CA ASP A 201 -19.00 -3.19 9.76
C ASP A 201 -17.78 -4.14 9.73
N CYS A 202 -17.36 -4.64 10.89
CA CYS A 202 -16.15 -5.44 11.06
C CYS A 202 -16.39 -6.95 11.23
N TYR A 203 -17.65 -7.38 11.35
CA TYR A 203 -17.99 -8.79 11.45
C TYR A 203 -19.10 -9.17 10.46
N PHE A 204 -19.29 -10.45 10.28
CA PHE A 204 -20.39 -10.98 9.51
C PHE A 204 -21.19 -11.99 10.31
N ILE A 205 -22.43 -12.17 9.92
CA ILE A 205 -23.36 -13.15 10.43
C ILE A 205 -23.99 -13.93 9.28
N ASP A 206 -24.20 -15.23 9.46
CA ASP A 206 -24.77 -16.08 8.41
C ASP A 206 -26.29 -15.90 8.30
N GLU A 207 -26.97 -15.54 9.39
CA GLU A 207 -28.41 -15.34 9.42
C GLU A 207 -28.78 -13.97 10.01
N PRO A 208 -29.82 -13.30 9.48
CA PRO A 208 -30.20 -11.94 9.89
C PRO A 208 -30.59 -11.77 11.36
N ASN A 209 -31.02 -12.86 12.01
CA ASN A 209 -31.49 -12.85 13.41
C ASN A 209 -30.39 -13.09 14.44
N MET A 210 -29.15 -13.25 14.00
CA MET A 210 -28.02 -13.45 14.88
C MET A 210 -27.62 -12.17 15.58
N LYS A 211 -27.16 -12.30 16.82
CA LYS A 211 -26.65 -11.21 17.62
C LYS A 211 -25.21 -11.49 18.03
N VAL A 212 -24.39 -10.47 17.89
CA VAL A 212 -23.00 -10.47 18.32
C VAL A 212 -22.86 -9.56 19.52
N ASN A 213 -22.18 -10.01 20.56
CA ASN A 213 -21.88 -9.13 21.70
C ASN A 213 -20.90 -8.07 21.26
N GLN A 214 -21.26 -6.81 21.50
CA GLN A 214 -20.33 -5.72 21.28
C GLN A 214 -19.08 -5.93 22.11
N THR A 215 -17.94 -5.70 21.49
CA THR A 215 -16.63 -5.83 22.11
C THR A 215 -15.78 -4.61 21.76
N SER A 216 -14.81 -4.31 22.61
CA SER A 216 -13.85 -3.23 22.40
C SER A 216 -12.47 -3.78 22.04
N ILE A 217 -11.66 -2.97 21.45
CA ILE A 217 -10.26 -3.29 21.12
C ILE A 217 -9.48 -3.45 22.43
N ILE A 218 -8.58 -4.44 22.46
CA ILE A 218 -7.77 -4.72 23.66
C ILE A 218 -6.64 -3.70 23.79
N ASP A 219 -5.91 -3.49 22.69
CA ASP A 219 -4.73 -2.62 22.64
C ASP A 219 -4.47 -2.19 21.20
N GLY A 220 -3.87 -1.02 21.03
CA GLY A 220 -3.43 -0.51 19.74
C GLY A 220 -2.18 0.33 19.87
N ARG A 221 -1.24 0.18 18.92
CA ARG A 221 0.04 0.90 18.91
C ARG A 221 0.48 1.18 17.49
N ILE A 222 1.31 2.20 17.31
CA ILE A 222 1.99 2.46 16.06
C ILE A 222 3.49 2.21 16.26
N TYR A 223 4.02 1.20 15.57
CA TYR A 223 5.46 0.98 15.49
C TYR A 223 6.04 1.83 14.37
N CYS A 224 7.09 2.57 14.69
CA CYS A 224 7.85 3.34 13.71
C CYS A 224 9.28 2.83 13.65
N ASP A 225 9.80 2.61 12.46
CA ASP A 225 11.20 2.31 12.24
C ASP A 225 11.98 3.63 12.22
N TYR A 226 12.66 3.91 13.32
CA TYR A 226 13.49 5.09 13.49
C TYR A 226 14.89 4.83 12.97
N VAL A 227 15.41 5.78 12.21
CA VAL A 227 16.79 5.77 11.71
C VAL A 227 17.62 6.71 12.58
N PHE A 228 18.74 6.21 13.07
CA PHE A 228 19.74 6.96 13.81
C PHE A 228 20.94 7.20 12.91
N LEU A 229 21.31 8.47 12.73
CA LEU A 229 22.34 8.91 11.80
C LEU A 229 23.68 9.19 12.51
N ASP A 230 24.77 9.07 11.77
CA ASP A 230 26.08 9.54 12.24
C ASP A 230 26.09 11.07 12.40
N THR A 231 26.94 11.56 13.29
CA THR A 231 27.05 12.96 13.69
C THR A 231 27.14 13.94 12.50
N LYS A 232 27.90 13.58 11.47
CA LYS A 232 28.09 14.42 10.28
C LYS A 232 26.81 14.56 9.46
N GLU A 233 26.13 13.44 9.22
CA GLU A 233 24.89 13.39 8.45
C GLU A 233 23.76 14.02 9.24
N ARG A 234 23.66 13.71 10.53
CA ARG A 234 22.71 14.32 11.46
C ARG A 234 22.77 15.84 11.44
N LYS A 235 23.98 16.41 11.49
CA LYS A 235 24.20 17.85 11.39
C LYS A 235 23.73 18.42 10.05
N GLN A 236 23.97 17.71 8.94
CA GLN A 236 23.48 18.12 7.63
C GLN A 236 21.94 18.16 7.55
N PHE A 237 21.26 17.16 8.12
CA PHE A 237 19.79 17.14 8.19
C PHE A 237 19.24 18.24 9.09
N ALA A 238 19.94 18.60 10.16
CA ALA A 238 19.50 19.65 11.08
C ALA A 238 19.68 21.08 10.52
N GLU A 239 20.73 21.33 9.73
CA GLU A 239 21.13 22.67 9.33
C GLU A 239 20.75 23.05 7.89
N LYS A 240 20.58 22.06 7.00
CA LYS A 240 20.27 22.31 5.58
C LYS A 240 18.77 22.31 5.33
N GLU A 241 18.35 23.13 4.37
CA GLU A 241 17.01 23.07 3.80
C GLU A 241 16.82 21.78 3.01
N HIS A 242 15.71 21.09 3.24
CA HIS A 242 15.35 19.86 2.54
C HIS A 242 14.07 20.06 1.72
N LYS A 243 14.10 19.60 0.47
CA LYS A 243 12.95 19.61 -0.44
C LYS A 243 12.58 18.18 -0.78
N TYR A 244 11.37 17.79 -0.41
CA TYR A 244 10.83 16.48 -0.71
C TYR A 244 9.71 16.57 -1.73
N LEU A 245 9.76 15.69 -2.73
CA LEU A 245 8.60 15.42 -3.57
C LEU A 245 7.76 14.36 -2.85
N ILE A 246 6.59 14.76 -2.39
CA ILE A 246 5.67 13.88 -1.68
C ILE A 246 4.57 13.36 -2.61
N LEU A 247 4.11 12.16 -2.37
CA LEU A 247 2.92 11.58 -3.00
C LEU A 247 1.76 11.68 -2.00
N GLN A 248 0.69 12.33 -2.42
CA GLN A 248 -0.53 12.46 -1.63
C GLN A 248 -1.65 11.66 -2.27
N HIS A 249 -2.53 11.14 -1.43
CA HIS A 249 -3.70 10.40 -1.85
C HIS A 249 -4.94 11.31 -1.77
N GLN A 250 -5.65 11.44 -2.90
CA GLN A 250 -6.90 12.19 -2.97
C GLN A 250 -8.01 11.24 -3.41
N LYS A 251 -9.10 11.25 -2.71
CA LYS A 251 -10.26 10.41 -2.99
C LYS A 251 -11.46 11.27 -3.35
N ASN A 252 -12.06 10.98 -4.49
CA ASN A 252 -13.33 11.57 -4.85
C ASN A 252 -14.48 10.93 -4.04
N GLU A 253 -15.57 11.66 -3.85
CA GLU A 253 -16.73 11.14 -3.14
C GLU A 253 -17.31 9.91 -3.84
N LYS A 254 -17.89 9.01 -3.02
CA LYS A 254 -18.53 7.78 -3.54
C LYS A 254 -19.74 8.13 -4.41
N ASN A 255 -19.68 7.73 -5.65
CA ASN A 255 -20.75 7.91 -6.60
C ASN A 255 -21.64 6.66 -6.67
N ILE A 256 -22.94 6.84 -6.55
CA ILE A 256 -23.91 5.75 -6.63
C ILE A 256 -24.42 5.63 -8.07
N ILE A 257 -24.30 4.44 -8.65
CA ILE A 257 -24.93 4.07 -9.93
C ILE A 257 -26.16 3.26 -9.58
N ARG A 258 -27.34 3.75 -9.96
CA ARG A 258 -28.60 3.06 -9.70
C ARG A 258 -28.85 2.00 -10.76
N TYR A 259 -29.55 0.93 -10.35
CA TYR A 259 -30.02 -0.10 -11.29
C TYR A 259 -30.84 0.54 -12.41
N GLY A 260 -30.60 0.12 -13.65
CA GLY A 260 -31.25 0.69 -14.84
C GLY A 260 -30.49 1.85 -15.51
N ASN A 261 -29.51 2.44 -14.86
CA ASN A 261 -28.60 3.42 -15.49
C ASN A 261 -27.45 2.71 -16.19
N ASN A 262 -27.42 2.79 -17.52
CA ASN A 262 -26.36 2.15 -18.30
C ASN A 262 -25.07 2.96 -18.38
N SER A 263 -25.09 4.23 -18.02
CA SER A 263 -23.92 5.10 -18.02
C SER A 263 -23.99 6.15 -16.92
N LYS A 264 -22.84 6.61 -16.44
CA LYS A 264 -22.74 7.71 -15.49
C LYS A 264 -21.48 8.51 -15.76
N ILE A 265 -21.63 9.82 -15.80
CA ILE A 265 -20.52 10.77 -15.82
C ILE A 265 -20.12 11.08 -14.37
N ILE A 266 -18.85 11.03 -14.07
CA ILE A 266 -18.27 11.33 -12.77
C ILE A 266 -17.28 12.45 -12.96
N ASN A 267 -17.53 13.60 -12.33
CA ASN A 267 -16.57 14.70 -12.30
C ASN A 267 -15.46 14.38 -11.30
N LEU A 268 -14.22 14.55 -11.73
CA LEU A 268 -13.04 14.34 -10.92
C LEU A 268 -12.44 15.69 -10.55
N GLU A 269 -12.42 16.00 -9.26
CA GLU A 269 -11.90 17.24 -8.70
C GLU A 269 -10.65 16.92 -7.88
N PHE A 270 -9.52 16.81 -8.56
CA PHE A 270 -8.22 16.59 -7.93
C PHE A 270 -7.32 17.81 -8.10
N ASN A 271 -6.57 18.09 -7.05
CA ASN A 271 -5.54 19.12 -7.03
C ASN A 271 -4.17 18.50 -7.29
N HIS A 272 -3.22 19.30 -7.74
CA HIS A 272 -1.84 18.91 -8.03
C HIS A 272 -1.68 17.98 -9.24
N PRO A 273 -0.44 17.82 -9.75
CA PRO A 273 -0.14 16.91 -10.84
C PRO A 273 -0.47 15.45 -10.49
N THR A 274 -1.32 14.82 -11.27
CA THR A 274 -1.79 13.45 -11.02
C THR A 274 -0.83 12.44 -11.64
N LYS A 275 -0.31 11.53 -10.84
CA LYS A 275 0.55 10.42 -11.28
C LYS A 275 -0.27 9.25 -11.80
N SER A 276 -1.30 8.83 -11.06
CA SER A 276 -2.12 7.66 -11.37
C SER A 276 -3.55 7.86 -10.86
N ILE A 277 -4.52 7.29 -11.54
CA ILE A 277 -5.93 7.28 -11.16
C ILE A 277 -6.37 5.83 -10.99
N PHE A 278 -6.95 5.51 -9.84
CA PHE A 278 -7.51 4.20 -9.54
C PHE A 278 -9.01 4.33 -9.28
N TRP A 279 -9.77 3.35 -9.71
CA TRP A 279 -11.19 3.29 -9.40
C TRP A 279 -11.63 1.85 -9.13
N THR A 280 -12.62 1.70 -8.29
CA THR A 280 -13.24 0.42 -7.95
C THR A 280 -14.75 0.55 -7.99
N LEU A 281 -15.42 -0.52 -8.37
CA LEU A 281 -16.88 -0.62 -8.29
C LEU A 281 -17.23 -1.70 -7.28
N GLN A 282 -18.09 -1.35 -6.32
CA GLN A 282 -18.56 -2.27 -5.29
C GLN A 282 -20.07 -2.43 -5.36
N ASN A 283 -20.54 -3.65 -5.21
CA ASN A 283 -21.97 -3.92 -5.09
C ASN A 283 -22.46 -3.53 -3.69
N ARG A 284 -23.51 -2.71 -3.63
CA ARG A 284 -24.09 -2.26 -2.36
C ARG A 284 -24.65 -3.41 -1.52
N GLU A 285 -25.21 -4.46 -2.14
CA GLU A 285 -25.68 -5.64 -1.41
C GLU A 285 -24.52 -6.42 -0.77
N ALA A 286 -23.38 -6.49 -1.44
CA ALA A 286 -22.17 -7.07 -0.85
C ALA A 286 -21.68 -6.26 0.37
N GLN A 287 -21.76 -4.92 0.29
CA GLN A 287 -21.41 -4.05 1.42
C GLN A 287 -22.35 -4.24 2.62
N LYS A 288 -23.66 -4.40 2.39
CA LYS A 288 -24.62 -4.69 3.48
C LYS A 288 -24.33 -6.01 4.20
N LEU A 289 -23.67 -6.94 3.53
CA LEU A 289 -23.24 -8.22 4.09
C LEU A 289 -21.81 -8.17 4.63
N ASN A 290 -21.18 -7.00 4.69
CA ASN A 290 -19.78 -6.79 5.08
C ASN A 290 -18.77 -7.59 4.22
N LEU A 291 -19.09 -7.80 2.94
CA LEU A 291 -18.21 -8.45 1.96
C LEU A 291 -17.35 -7.40 1.24
N TRP A 292 -16.50 -6.74 1.97
CA TRP A 292 -15.72 -5.58 1.50
C TRP A 292 -14.74 -5.88 0.36
N GLY A 293 -14.25 -7.11 0.25
CA GLY A 293 -13.39 -7.58 -0.84
C GLY A 293 -14.15 -8.07 -2.09
N ASN A 294 -15.47 -7.91 -2.14
CA ASN A 294 -16.27 -8.34 -3.29
C ASN A 294 -16.54 -7.17 -4.23
N TYR A 295 -15.82 -7.12 -5.33
CA TYR A 295 -15.97 -6.12 -6.41
C TYR A 295 -16.82 -6.61 -7.58
N GLY A 296 -17.42 -7.79 -7.50
CA GLY A 296 -18.27 -8.36 -8.55
C GLY A 296 -19.75 -8.03 -8.34
N LEU A 297 -20.56 -8.29 -9.39
CA LEU A 297 -22.02 -8.09 -9.32
C LEU A 297 -22.74 -9.12 -8.46
N ASN A 298 -22.11 -10.25 -8.17
CA ASN A 298 -22.74 -11.31 -7.37
C ASN A 298 -22.48 -11.09 -5.87
N PRO A 299 -23.50 -10.74 -5.08
CA PRO A 299 -23.33 -10.49 -3.64
C PRO A 299 -23.22 -11.75 -2.80
N GLN A 300 -23.39 -12.94 -3.40
CA GLN A 300 -23.42 -14.20 -2.63
C GLN A 300 -22.02 -14.62 -2.21
N ARG A 301 -21.87 -14.95 -0.91
CA ARG A 301 -20.64 -15.45 -0.30
C ARG A 301 -20.12 -16.75 -0.91
N MET A 302 -21.02 -17.63 -1.28
CA MET A 302 -20.76 -19.02 -1.71
C MET A 302 -21.06 -19.25 -3.18
N SER A 303 -20.98 -18.21 -4.02
CA SER A 303 -21.24 -18.43 -5.43
C SER A 303 -20.08 -19.16 -6.08
N THR A 304 -20.34 -20.39 -6.51
CA THR A 304 -19.48 -21.13 -7.47
C THR A 304 -19.55 -20.50 -8.87
N LYS A 305 -20.44 -19.55 -9.10
CA LYS A 305 -20.56 -18.84 -10.36
C LYS A 305 -19.45 -17.80 -10.49
N LYS A 306 -18.85 -17.75 -11.67
CA LYS A 306 -17.85 -16.76 -12.04
C LYS A 306 -18.39 -15.35 -11.75
N SER A 307 -17.59 -14.53 -11.09
CA SER A 307 -17.92 -13.12 -10.85
C SER A 307 -18.20 -12.42 -12.17
N ILE A 308 -19.30 -11.67 -12.22
CA ILE A 308 -19.65 -10.88 -13.40
C ILE A 308 -18.99 -9.52 -13.27
N GLU A 309 -18.35 -9.08 -14.33
CA GLU A 309 -17.72 -7.77 -14.44
C GLU A 309 -18.75 -6.66 -14.27
N PRO A 310 -18.61 -5.74 -13.32
CA PRO A 310 -19.59 -4.67 -13.12
C PRO A 310 -19.43 -3.52 -14.12
N LEU A 311 -18.26 -3.37 -14.74
CA LEU A 311 -17.95 -2.33 -15.72
C LEU A 311 -17.95 -2.93 -17.12
N LEU A 312 -18.63 -2.30 -18.07
CA LEU A 312 -18.59 -2.67 -19.48
C LEU A 312 -17.48 -1.92 -20.20
N SER A 313 -17.47 -0.61 -20.06
CA SER A 313 -16.49 0.29 -20.69
C SER A 313 -16.31 1.56 -19.87
N ALA A 314 -15.22 2.27 -20.12
CA ALA A 314 -14.96 3.60 -19.57
C ALA A 314 -14.18 4.46 -20.54
N GLU A 315 -14.36 5.77 -20.43
CA GLU A 315 -13.55 6.79 -21.10
C GLU A 315 -13.07 7.83 -20.10
N LEU A 316 -12.00 8.52 -20.40
CA LEU A 316 -11.51 9.64 -19.60
C LEU A 316 -11.36 10.88 -20.48
N LYS A 317 -11.98 11.98 -20.04
CA LYS A 317 -11.85 13.30 -20.66
C LYS A 317 -11.14 14.26 -19.71
N ILE A 318 -10.24 15.07 -20.24
CA ILE A 318 -9.56 16.15 -19.52
C ILE A 318 -9.89 17.44 -20.25
N ASN A 319 -10.49 18.40 -19.57
CA ASN A 319 -10.94 19.66 -20.16
C ASN A 319 -11.79 19.50 -21.43
N GLY A 320 -12.67 18.48 -21.42
CA GLY A 320 -13.56 18.17 -22.55
C GLY A 320 -12.91 17.40 -23.69
N GLN A 321 -11.59 17.20 -23.66
CA GLN A 321 -10.87 16.41 -24.67
C GLN A 321 -10.63 14.99 -24.20
N GLU A 322 -10.78 14.02 -25.09
CA GLU A 322 -10.52 12.62 -24.78
C GLU A 322 -9.02 12.39 -24.46
N ARG A 323 -8.73 11.97 -23.23
CA ARG A 323 -7.40 11.49 -22.85
C ARG A 323 -7.18 10.09 -23.43
N PHE A 324 -8.22 9.27 -23.37
CA PHE A 324 -8.35 8.04 -24.14
C PHE A 324 -9.85 7.81 -24.46
N SER A 325 -10.08 7.28 -25.66
CA SER A 325 -11.41 6.91 -26.14
C SER A 325 -12.00 5.78 -25.31
N GLU A 326 -13.27 5.54 -25.46
CA GLU A 326 -13.96 4.44 -24.80
C GLU A 326 -13.21 3.11 -24.97
N ARG A 327 -12.92 2.46 -23.84
CA ARG A 327 -12.24 1.15 -23.76
C ARG A 327 -13.08 0.19 -22.92
N LYS A 328 -13.05 -1.09 -23.28
CA LYS A 328 -13.67 -2.15 -22.48
C LYS A 328 -12.99 -2.28 -21.11
N ALA A 329 -13.74 -2.77 -20.13
CA ALA A 329 -13.23 -3.00 -18.77
C ALA A 329 -11.95 -3.84 -18.72
N GLU A 330 -11.84 -4.84 -19.57
CA GLU A 330 -10.66 -5.69 -19.68
C GLU A 330 -9.37 -4.90 -19.96
N TYR A 331 -9.46 -3.80 -20.72
CA TYR A 331 -8.30 -2.93 -20.98
C TYR A 331 -7.75 -2.34 -19.68
N PHE A 332 -8.62 -1.84 -18.82
CA PHE A 332 -8.20 -1.23 -17.55
C PHE A 332 -7.73 -2.26 -16.52
N ARG A 333 -8.28 -3.47 -16.56
CA ARG A 333 -7.97 -4.52 -15.61
C ARG A 333 -6.73 -5.35 -15.97
N LEU A 334 -6.44 -5.51 -17.26
CA LEU A 334 -5.38 -6.38 -17.76
C LEU A 334 -4.24 -5.60 -18.41
N VAL A 335 -4.56 -4.71 -19.35
CA VAL A 335 -3.54 -4.04 -20.18
C VAL A 335 -2.85 -2.92 -19.41
N GLN A 336 -3.60 -2.07 -18.72
CA GLN A 336 -3.05 -0.95 -17.96
C GLN A 336 -2.13 -1.40 -16.80
N PRO A 337 -2.48 -2.39 -15.99
CA PRO A 337 -1.60 -2.87 -14.92
C PRO A 337 -0.35 -3.62 -15.43
N TYR A 338 -0.37 -4.11 -16.67
CA TYR A 338 0.77 -4.79 -17.27
C TYR A 338 1.85 -3.80 -17.75
N ASN A 339 1.47 -2.60 -18.21
CA ASN A 339 2.37 -1.54 -18.67
C ASN A 339 2.88 -0.65 -17.52
#